data_555e0586754a3875bcde5f718597685a
#
_entry.id   555e0586754a3875bcde5f718597685a
#
_cell.length_a   1.000
_cell.length_b   1.000
_cell.length_c   1.000
_cell.angle_alpha   90.00
_cell.angle_beta   90.00
_cell.angle_gamma   90.00
#
_symmetry.space_group_name_H-M   'P 1'
#
loop_
_entity.id
_entity.type
_entity.pdbx_description
1 polymer ?
#
loop_
_entity_poly.entity_id
_entity_poly.type
_entity_poly.pdbx_seq_one_letter_code
_entity_poly.pdbx_strand_id
1 'polypeptide(L)'
;MKNIRHYWLPLLLAIALTPAVGCGKKKKTIGAAAPSVPVIMVRAQDVAARTFERRLTVQGTLEAKNFANVAARADGNLEEIWVDKGDYVEAGKTKLFQVDAANRQNSLTIAVQNLAVAEASLAVAQAAAQKAEAEALKATLDKERYERLHRAGNVSDNEYERAQVQFESADAGLAVARAQVDLAERQVKQADAARAIAKKNVDDARVVAPISGYVSARSAEPGEQMSVGRVVLRIEDLAVLEAAAFLPAQYYTEVEPGQTKFRLEINGAEAGWHTVTYRSPTINTTLRTFEVKGRIENAGAAAVPGSMADLSLVFESRTGLGVPAPAVLVRNEKNVVFVIKDGLAHQREVQPGLRNDGWLEILSGLNAGEVVVTEGQTQLRDGQPVDVL
;
A
#
# COMPACT_ATOMS: atom_id res chain seq x y z
N MET A 1 12.88 -28.52 -57.36
CA MET A 1 12.29 -28.71 -58.72
C MET A 1 12.20 -27.34 -59.35
N LYS A 2 12.82 -27.26 -60.56
CA LYS A 2 12.74 -26.27 -61.66
C LYS A 2 13.10 -24.80 -61.29
N ASN A 3 14.31 -24.31 -61.59
CA ASN A 3 14.95 -24.08 -62.89
C ASN A 3 14.21 -23.07 -63.75
N ILE A 4 14.94 -22.00 -64.16
CA ILE A 4 15.22 -21.50 -65.52
C ILE A 4 15.70 -20.06 -65.37
N ARG A 5 17.01 -19.72 -65.50
CA ARG A 5 17.91 -19.60 -66.67
C ARG A 5 17.61 -18.40 -67.55
N HIS A 6 18.66 -17.53 -67.57
CA HIS A 6 19.29 -16.86 -68.70
C HIS A 6 18.52 -15.87 -69.58
N TYR A 7 19.10 -14.69 -69.87
CA TYR A 7 19.85 -14.42 -71.11
C TYR A 7 20.68 -13.14 -71.05
N TRP A 8 21.87 -13.29 -71.53
CA TRP A 8 22.85 -12.32 -72.00
C TRP A 8 22.42 -11.71 -73.34
N LEU A 9 22.80 -10.43 -73.68
CA LEU A 9 23.68 -10.12 -74.82
C LEU A 9 24.00 -8.62 -74.92
N PRO A 10 25.24 -8.25 -75.42
CA PRO A 10 25.71 -6.87 -75.51
C PRO A 10 25.56 -6.32 -76.95
N LEU A 11 25.61 -5.00 -77.11
CA LEU A 11 25.86 -4.44 -78.46
C LEU A 11 26.84 -3.30 -78.41
N LEU A 12 27.78 -3.43 -79.33
CA LEU A 12 28.96 -2.71 -79.62
C LEU A 12 28.71 -1.35 -80.38
N LEU A 13 29.56 -0.37 -80.13
CA LEU A 13 30.37 0.38 -81.05
C LEU A 13 29.75 1.23 -82.19
N ALA A 14 29.98 2.54 -82.17
CA ALA A 14 30.35 3.28 -83.37
C ALA A 14 31.12 4.58 -83.01
N ILE A 15 32.36 4.59 -83.48
CA ILE A 15 33.31 5.73 -83.58
C ILE A 15 32.95 6.58 -84.82
N ALA A 16 32.87 7.89 -84.67
CA ALA A 16 33.02 8.82 -85.80
C ALA A 16 33.91 10.00 -85.42
N LEU A 17 35.11 10.00 -86.04
CA LEU A 17 36.09 11.10 -86.13
C LEU A 17 35.64 12.04 -87.21
N THR A 18 35.70 13.35 -86.99
CA THR A 18 36.04 14.35 -88.03
C THR A 18 36.69 15.59 -87.44
N PRO A 19 37.50 16.31 -88.13
CA PRO A 19 38.59 17.13 -87.59
C PRO A 19 38.34 18.65 -87.62
N ALA A 20 39.19 19.30 -86.82
CA ALA A 20 39.65 20.66 -86.69
C ALA A 20 39.37 21.70 -87.83
N VAL A 21 39.01 22.91 -87.35
CA VAL A 21 39.64 24.16 -87.88
C VAL A 21 39.71 25.18 -86.75
N GLY A 22 40.84 25.74 -86.46
CA GLY A 22 41.10 26.71 -85.41
C GLY A 22 40.76 28.14 -85.81
N CYS A 23 40.52 28.94 -84.76
CA CYS A 23 40.80 30.37 -84.82
C CYS A 23 40.95 30.93 -83.40
N GLY A 24 42.15 31.51 -83.15
CA GLY A 24 42.49 32.04 -81.88
C GLY A 24 41.75 33.30 -81.49
N LYS A 25 41.52 33.48 -80.20
CA LYS A 25 41.39 34.80 -79.56
C LYS A 25 41.74 34.74 -78.08
N LYS A 26 42.76 35.55 -77.76
CA LYS A 26 43.13 36.21 -76.54
C LYS A 26 42.62 35.59 -75.15
N LYS A 27 43.58 35.11 -74.40
CA LYS A 27 43.47 34.88 -72.94
C LYS A 27 43.14 36.19 -72.26
N LYS A 28 41.92 36.24 -71.65
CA LYS A 28 41.62 37.11 -70.54
C LYS A 28 41.84 36.27 -69.30
N THR A 29 42.84 36.61 -68.53
CA THR A 29 43.06 36.06 -67.18
C THR A 29 41.84 36.50 -66.30
N ILE A 30 40.91 35.56 -66.09
CA ILE A 30 39.89 35.69 -65.05
C ILE A 30 40.63 35.31 -63.79
N GLY A 31 40.79 36.28 -62.86
CA GLY A 31 41.31 35.99 -61.54
C GLY A 31 40.46 34.90 -60.93
N ALA A 32 41.09 33.87 -60.41
CA ALA A 32 40.47 32.80 -59.66
C ALA A 32 39.76 33.49 -58.41
N ALA A 33 38.45 33.62 -58.46
CA ALA A 33 37.69 33.88 -57.24
C ALA A 33 38.02 32.74 -56.28
N ALA A 34 38.52 33.06 -55.11
CA ALA A 34 38.64 32.10 -54.04
C ALA A 34 37.31 31.37 -53.89
N PRO A 35 37.25 30.03 -53.67
CA PRO A 35 36.01 29.31 -53.48
C PRO A 35 35.27 29.93 -52.32
N SER A 36 34.17 30.60 -52.63
CA SER A 36 33.23 31.10 -51.57
C SER A 36 32.69 29.88 -50.83
N VAL A 37 33.16 29.65 -49.62
CA VAL A 37 32.60 28.61 -48.74
C VAL A 37 31.13 28.95 -48.56
N PRO A 38 30.20 28.05 -48.93
CA PRO A 38 28.76 28.36 -48.82
C PRO A 38 28.39 28.63 -47.35
N VAL A 39 27.71 29.74 -47.09
CA VAL A 39 27.16 30.06 -45.80
C VAL A 39 25.95 29.15 -45.59
N ILE A 40 25.96 28.40 -44.50
CA ILE A 40 24.85 27.49 -44.14
C ILE A 40 23.94 28.19 -43.12
N MET A 41 22.65 28.20 -43.42
CA MET A 41 21.63 28.68 -42.47
C MET A 41 21.40 27.64 -41.38
N VAL A 42 21.47 28.04 -40.11
CA VAL A 42 21.37 27.19 -38.96
C VAL A 42 20.44 27.77 -37.90
N ARG A 43 19.80 26.92 -37.12
CA ARG A 43 19.21 27.36 -35.84
C ARG A 43 20.20 27.12 -34.74
N ALA A 44 20.22 28.04 -33.80
CA ALA A 44 21.14 27.98 -32.67
C ALA A 44 20.42 28.29 -31.37
N GLN A 45 20.99 27.86 -30.26
CA GLN A 45 20.45 28.10 -28.92
C GLN A 45 21.57 28.28 -27.92
N ASP A 46 21.31 29.12 -26.90
CA ASP A 46 22.26 29.38 -25.83
C ASP A 46 22.40 28.17 -24.91
N VAL A 47 23.62 27.90 -24.47
CA VAL A 47 23.94 26.92 -23.42
C VAL A 47 23.54 27.55 -22.07
N ALA A 48 22.54 26.98 -21.44
CA ALA A 48 22.02 27.46 -20.17
C ALA A 48 22.08 26.37 -19.08
N ALA A 49 22.20 26.82 -17.84
CA ALA A 49 22.07 25.93 -16.68
C ALA A 49 20.66 25.37 -16.57
N ARG A 50 20.54 24.09 -16.40
CA ARG A 50 19.28 23.34 -16.21
C ARG A 50 19.43 22.27 -15.15
N THR A 51 18.32 21.90 -14.52
CA THR A 51 18.28 20.76 -13.61
C THR A 51 18.13 19.48 -14.40
N PHE A 52 19.01 18.53 -14.13
CA PHE A 52 18.98 17.17 -14.68
C PHE A 52 18.78 16.17 -13.57
N GLU A 53 17.92 15.18 -13.84
CA GLU A 53 17.55 14.16 -12.89
C GLU A 53 17.84 12.77 -13.44
N ARG A 54 18.46 11.94 -12.60
CA ARG A 54 18.52 10.50 -12.88
C ARG A 54 17.26 9.88 -12.29
N ARG A 55 16.29 9.58 -13.15
CA ARG A 55 14.97 9.10 -12.76
C ARG A 55 14.64 7.76 -13.37
N LEU A 56 13.83 6.98 -12.64
CA LEU A 56 13.23 5.74 -13.11
C LEU A 56 11.71 5.91 -13.04
N THR A 57 11.04 5.81 -14.18
CA THR A 57 9.57 5.79 -14.22
C THR A 57 9.09 4.35 -14.28
N VAL A 58 8.22 3.98 -13.37
CA VAL A 58 7.59 2.66 -13.29
C VAL A 58 6.09 2.81 -13.14
N GLN A 59 5.36 1.88 -13.72
CA GLN A 59 3.92 1.80 -13.54
C GLN A 59 3.61 1.10 -12.21
N GLY A 60 2.61 1.62 -11.52
CA GLY A 60 2.10 1.10 -10.27
C GLY A 60 0.57 1.21 -10.22
N THR A 61 0.04 0.89 -9.06
CA THR A 61 -1.41 0.93 -8.80
C THR A 61 -1.66 1.69 -7.51
N LEU A 62 -2.73 2.46 -7.47
CA LEU A 62 -3.24 3.05 -6.24
C LEU A 62 -3.99 1.99 -5.44
N GLU A 63 -3.69 1.88 -4.16
CA GLU A 63 -4.35 0.99 -3.22
C GLU A 63 -4.86 1.78 -2.01
N ALA A 64 -5.99 1.37 -1.45
CA ALA A 64 -6.39 1.86 -0.14
C ALA A 64 -5.41 1.34 0.90
N LYS A 65 -4.83 2.24 1.70
CA LYS A 65 -3.92 1.85 2.79
C LYS A 65 -4.61 0.95 3.82
N ASN A 66 -5.84 1.30 4.18
CA ASN A 66 -6.65 0.56 5.12
C ASN A 66 -7.81 -0.08 4.39
N PHE A 67 -7.93 -1.38 4.50
CA PHE A 67 -9.08 -2.13 3.99
C PHE A 67 -9.44 -3.28 4.91
N ALA A 68 -10.68 -3.75 4.84
CA ALA A 68 -11.14 -4.91 5.57
C ALA A 68 -11.92 -5.85 4.66
N ASN A 69 -11.49 -7.11 4.60
CA ASN A 69 -12.30 -8.18 4.06
C ASN A 69 -13.20 -8.70 5.17
N VAL A 70 -14.49 -8.34 5.12
CA VAL A 70 -15.47 -8.69 6.16
C VAL A 70 -16.02 -10.07 5.83
N ALA A 71 -15.67 -11.03 6.69
CA ALA A 71 -16.06 -12.43 6.54
C ALA A 71 -17.17 -12.80 7.52
N ALA A 72 -17.95 -13.81 7.18
CA ALA A 72 -18.90 -14.44 8.08
C ALA A 72 -18.18 -15.02 9.31
N ARG A 73 -18.72 -14.75 10.50
CA ARG A 73 -18.23 -15.25 11.79
C ARG A 73 -19.01 -16.44 12.30
N ALA A 74 -20.10 -16.77 11.61
CA ALA A 74 -20.99 -17.84 11.94
C ALA A 74 -21.42 -18.62 10.68
N ASP A 75 -21.69 -19.90 10.82
CA ASP A 75 -22.28 -20.74 9.76
C ASP A 75 -23.79 -20.54 9.68
N GLY A 76 -24.36 -20.65 8.50
CA GLY A 76 -25.78 -20.56 8.27
C GLY A 76 -26.13 -19.87 6.97
N ASN A 77 -27.40 -19.73 6.63
CA ASN A 77 -27.84 -18.98 5.47
C ASN A 77 -27.66 -17.47 5.72
N LEU A 78 -27.21 -16.75 4.71
CA LEU A 78 -27.16 -15.31 4.71
C LEU A 78 -28.59 -14.77 4.58
N GLU A 79 -29.15 -14.20 5.67
CA GLU A 79 -30.54 -13.74 5.68
C GLU A 79 -30.69 -12.39 5.01
N GLU A 80 -29.88 -11.43 5.44
CA GLU A 80 -29.96 -10.04 4.98
C GLU A 80 -28.58 -9.42 4.83
N ILE A 81 -28.45 -8.53 3.84
CA ILE A 81 -27.35 -7.59 3.66
C ILE A 81 -27.94 -6.20 3.62
N TRP A 82 -27.52 -5.30 4.52
CA TRP A 82 -28.10 -3.96 4.66
C TRP A 82 -27.32 -2.88 3.90
N VAL A 83 -26.20 -3.24 3.26
CA VAL A 83 -25.34 -2.33 2.52
C VAL A 83 -25.05 -2.87 1.13
N ASP A 84 -24.82 -1.97 0.17
CA ASP A 84 -24.45 -2.33 -1.19
C ASP A 84 -23.12 -1.69 -1.60
N LYS A 85 -22.62 -2.06 -2.79
CA LYS A 85 -21.41 -1.48 -3.36
C LYS A 85 -21.57 0.04 -3.50
N GLY A 86 -20.57 0.79 -3.02
CA GLY A 86 -20.58 2.25 -3.04
C GLY A 86 -21.10 2.90 -1.76
N ASP A 87 -21.74 2.15 -0.86
CA ASP A 87 -22.23 2.70 0.40
C ASP A 87 -21.08 3.04 1.34
N TYR A 88 -21.22 4.17 2.04
CA TYR A 88 -20.31 4.54 3.14
C TYR A 88 -20.78 3.89 4.45
N VAL A 89 -19.82 3.32 5.19
CA VAL A 89 -20.09 2.63 6.47
C VAL A 89 -19.21 3.21 7.58
N GLU A 90 -19.74 3.23 8.80
CA GLU A 90 -19.03 3.68 9.99
C GLU A 90 -18.63 2.51 10.88
N ALA A 91 -17.36 2.48 11.32
CA ALA A 91 -16.80 1.46 12.19
C ALA A 91 -17.63 1.29 13.49
N GLY A 92 -17.97 0.05 13.82
CA GLY A 92 -18.72 -0.32 15.03
C GLY A 92 -20.20 0.07 15.05
N LYS A 93 -20.69 0.84 14.06
CA LYS A 93 -22.08 1.36 14.05
C LYS A 93 -22.92 0.75 12.95
N THR A 94 -22.40 0.71 11.71
CA THR A 94 -23.15 0.26 10.56
C THR A 94 -23.26 -1.27 10.58
N LYS A 95 -24.49 -1.78 10.57
CA LYS A 95 -24.78 -3.20 10.37
C LYS A 95 -24.54 -3.54 8.91
N LEU A 96 -23.83 -4.62 8.64
CA LEU A 96 -23.46 -5.03 7.29
C LEU A 96 -24.35 -6.16 6.77
N PHE A 97 -24.39 -7.25 7.51
CA PHE A 97 -25.19 -8.42 7.14
C PHE A 97 -25.50 -9.29 8.35
N GLN A 98 -26.47 -10.18 8.19
CA GLN A 98 -26.89 -11.17 9.19
C GLN A 98 -26.94 -12.56 8.58
N VAL A 99 -26.33 -13.50 9.29
CA VAL A 99 -26.46 -14.94 9.04
C VAL A 99 -27.56 -15.48 9.96
N ASP A 100 -28.29 -16.53 9.55
CA ASP A 100 -29.34 -17.16 10.35
C ASP A 100 -28.92 -17.37 11.82
N ALA A 101 -29.61 -16.73 12.72
CA ALA A 101 -29.36 -16.74 14.16
C ALA A 101 -30.43 -17.47 14.98
N ALA A 102 -31.45 -18.05 14.36
CA ALA A 102 -32.60 -18.61 15.08
C ALA A 102 -32.19 -19.67 16.12
N ASN A 103 -31.36 -20.63 15.72
CA ASN A 103 -30.88 -21.68 16.65
C ASN A 103 -29.95 -21.12 17.73
N ARG A 104 -29.16 -20.09 17.42
CA ARG A 104 -28.28 -19.41 18.38
C ARG A 104 -29.07 -18.58 19.39
N GLN A 105 -30.13 -17.94 18.94
CA GLN A 105 -31.03 -17.20 19.81
C GLN A 105 -31.78 -18.12 20.81
N ASN A 106 -32.21 -19.29 20.32
CA ASN A 106 -32.81 -20.31 21.20
C ASN A 106 -31.77 -20.83 22.23
N SER A 107 -30.55 -21.08 21.82
CA SER A 107 -29.45 -21.47 22.71
C SER A 107 -29.15 -20.40 23.77
N LEU A 108 -29.17 -19.13 23.41
CA LEU A 108 -29.03 -18.03 24.36
C LEU A 108 -30.18 -18.00 25.35
N THR A 109 -31.39 -18.17 24.87
CA THR A 109 -32.59 -18.21 25.75
C THR A 109 -32.48 -19.35 26.79
N ILE A 110 -32.04 -20.54 26.37
CA ILE A 110 -31.82 -21.68 27.28
C ILE A 110 -30.70 -21.33 28.29
N ALA A 111 -29.60 -20.73 27.87
CA ALA A 111 -28.52 -20.37 28.78
C ALA A 111 -28.93 -19.29 29.80
N VAL A 112 -29.78 -18.33 29.43
CA VAL A 112 -30.37 -17.33 30.35
C VAL A 112 -31.26 -18.02 31.38
N GLN A 113 -32.08 -18.98 30.97
CA GLN A 113 -32.93 -19.74 31.87
C GLN A 113 -32.10 -20.57 32.89
N ASN A 114 -31.04 -21.22 32.39
CA ASN A 114 -30.15 -21.99 33.27
C ASN A 114 -29.43 -21.10 34.30
N LEU A 115 -29.06 -19.89 33.94
CA LEU A 115 -28.49 -18.91 34.88
C LEU A 115 -29.52 -18.56 35.96
N ALA A 116 -30.78 -18.26 35.57
CA ALA A 116 -31.84 -17.94 36.53
C ALA A 116 -32.10 -19.08 37.52
N VAL A 117 -32.03 -20.34 37.05
CA VAL A 117 -32.16 -21.53 37.94
C VAL A 117 -30.96 -21.60 38.90
N ALA A 118 -29.74 -21.36 38.45
CA ALA A 118 -28.56 -21.37 39.31
C ALA A 118 -28.62 -20.23 40.38
N GLU A 119 -29.07 -19.06 40.00
CA GLU A 119 -29.26 -17.92 40.92
C GLU A 119 -30.34 -18.23 41.99
N ALA A 120 -31.43 -18.86 41.58
CA ALA A 120 -32.45 -19.30 42.52
C ALA A 120 -31.92 -20.35 43.53
N SER A 121 -31.09 -21.31 43.03
CA SER A 121 -30.42 -22.31 43.86
C SER A 121 -29.46 -21.65 44.87
N LEU A 122 -28.72 -20.64 44.47
CA LEU A 122 -27.83 -19.85 45.34
C LEU A 122 -28.65 -19.15 46.45
N ALA A 123 -29.79 -18.55 46.08
CA ALA A 123 -30.68 -17.89 47.07
C ALA A 123 -31.16 -18.87 48.13
N VAL A 124 -31.53 -20.09 47.72
CA VAL A 124 -31.92 -21.17 48.66
C VAL A 124 -30.78 -21.58 49.59
N ALA A 125 -29.58 -21.76 49.03
CA ALA A 125 -28.39 -22.10 49.82
C ALA A 125 -28.00 -20.98 50.81
N GLN A 126 -28.11 -19.73 50.42
CA GLN A 126 -27.87 -18.58 51.29
C GLN A 126 -28.89 -18.51 52.43
N ALA A 127 -30.17 -18.76 52.18
CA ALA A 127 -31.20 -18.81 53.20
C ALA A 127 -30.92 -19.94 54.19
N ALA A 128 -30.48 -21.13 53.71
CA ALA A 128 -30.09 -22.23 54.56
C ALA A 128 -28.87 -21.92 55.43
N ALA A 129 -27.88 -21.23 54.86
CA ALA A 129 -26.69 -20.78 55.61
C ALA A 129 -27.05 -19.75 56.70
N GLN A 130 -27.93 -18.80 56.40
CA GLN A 130 -28.41 -17.83 57.40
C GLN A 130 -29.14 -18.53 58.58
N LYS A 131 -29.94 -19.55 58.27
CA LYS A 131 -30.60 -20.36 59.33
C LYS A 131 -29.54 -21.08 60.19
N ALA A 132 -28.59 -21.76 59.58
CA ALA A 132 -27.53 -22.47 60.29
C ALA A 132 -26.64 -21.52 61.14
N GLU A 133 -26.40 -20.30 60.64
CA GLU A 133 -25.65 -19.25 61.37
C GLU A 133 -26.40 -18.81 62.64
N ALA A 134 -27.73 -18.65 62.57
CA ALA A 134 -28.52 -18.31 63.73
C ALA A 134 -28.55 -19.47 64.79
N GLU A 135 -28.56 -20.74 64.31
CA GLU A 135 -28.51 -21.92 65.17
C GLU A 135 -27.12 -22.05 65.84
N ALA A 136 -26.03 -21.82 65.09
CA ALA A 136 -24.67 -21.84 65.65
C ALA A 136 -24.43 -20.70 66.63
N LEU A 137 -24.92 -19.48 66.36
CA LEU A 137 -24.87 -18.36 67.29
C LEU A 137 -25.60 -18.68 68.60
N LYS A 138 -26.80 -19.25 68.51
CA LYS A 138 -27.56 -19.69 69.72
C LYS A 138 -26.74 -20.71 70.54
N ALA A 139 -26.20 -21.74 69.86
CA ALA A 139 -25.41 -22.79 70.51
C ALA A 139 -24.13 -22.24 71.16
N THR A 140 -23.48 -21.24 70.56
CA THR A 140 -22.32 -20.52 71.08
C THR A 140 -22.69 -19.80 72.39
N LEU A 141 -23.78 -19.03 72.39
CA LEU A 141 -24.23 -18.29 73.57
C LEU A 141 -24.66 -19.25 74.73
N ASP A 142 -25.25 -20.37 74.37
CA ASP A 142 -25.62 -21.39 75.36
C ASP A 142 -24.40 -22.06 75.98
N LYS A 143 -23.40 -22.47 75.14
CA LYS A 143 -22.10 -23.00 75.60
C LYS A 143 -21.41 -22.03 76.56
N GLU A 144 -21.25 -20.74 76.18
CA GLU A 144 -20.65 -19.73 77.04
C GLU A 144 -21.39 -19.52 78.34
N ARG A 145 -22.69 -19.63 78.34
CA ARG A 145 -23.53 -19.56 79.60
C ARG A 145 -23.25 -20.75 80.46
N TYR A 146 -23.31 -21.98 79.92
CA TYR A 146 -23.09 -23.22 80.68
C TYR A 146 -21.64 -23.30 81.19
N GLU A 147 -20.64 -22.82 80.46
CA GLU A 147 -19.26 -22.73 80.90
C GLU A 147 -19.12 -21.83 82.11
N ARG A 148 -19.73 -20.64 82.11
CA ARG A 148 -19.69 -19.75 83.27
C ARG A 148 -20.38 -20.37 84.52
N LEU A 149 -21.52 -21.03 84.32
CA LEU A 149 -22.28 -21.73 85.43
C LEU A 149 -21.52 -22.93 85.97
N HIS A 150 -20.83 -23.69 85.14
CA HIS A 150 -19.97 -24.82 85.50
C HIS A 150 -18.74 -24.36 86.32
N ARG A 151 -18.05 -23.31 85.91
CA ARG A 151 -17.00 -22.72 86.74
C ARG A 151 -17.46 -22.20 88.07
N ALA A 152 -18.73 -21.80 88.18
CA ALA A 152 -19.36 -21.41 89.42
C ALA A 152 -19.94 -22.58 90.28
N GLY A 153 -19.81 -23.81 89.81
CA GLY A 153 -20.35 -25.01 90.49
C GLY A 153 -21.88 -25.19 90.46
N ASN A 154 -22.62 -24.45 89.56
CA ASN A 154 -24.06 -24.37 89.51
C ASN A 154 -24.70 -25.32 88.47
N VAL A 155 -23.89 -26.08 87.67
CA VAL A 155 -24.37 -27.09 86.73
C VAL A 155 -23.42 -28.30 86.75
N SER A 156 -23.94 -29.50 86.35
CA SER A 156 -23.13 -30.73 86.28
C SER A 156 -22.25 -30.80 85.08
N ASP A 157 -21.15 -31.64 85.12
CA ASP A 157 -20.29 -31.93 84.01
C ASP A 157 -21.05 -32.38 82.75
N ASN A 158 -22.04 -33.24 82.90
CA ASN A 158 -22.88 -33.76 81.84
C ASN A 158 -23.67 -32.65 81.11
N GLU A 159 -24.19 -31.65 81.86
CA GLU A 159 -24.90 -30.50 81.25
C GLU A 159 -23.97 -29.60 80.45
N TYR A 160 -22.76 -29.37 80.94
CA TYR A 160 -21.74 -28.63 80.22
C TYR A 160 -21.27 -29.40 78.93
N GLU A 161 -20.94 -30.68 79.05
CA GLU A 161 -20.64 -31.55 77.92
C GLU A 161 -21.70 -31.57 76.84
N ARG A 162 -22.98 -31.64 77.20
CA ARG A 162 -24.13 -31.56 76.26
C ARG A 162 -24.13 -30.23 75.51
N ALA A 163 -23.87 -29.11 76.19
CA ALA A 163 -23.85 -27.82 75.56
C ALA A 163 -22.64 -27.69 74.56
N GLN A 164 -21.50 -28.32 74.96
CA GLN A 164 -20.35 -28.37 74.07
C GLN A 164 -20.60 -29.21 72.80
N VAL A 165 -21.17 -30.42 72.94
CA VAL A 165 -21.52 -31.27 71.78
C VAL A 165 -22.56 -30.60 70.91
N GLN A 166 -23.53 -29.88 71.47
CA GLN A 166 -24.51 -29.12 70.73
C GLN A 166 -23.90 -27.98 69.94
N PHE A 167 -22.90 -27.26 70.52
CA PHE A 167 -22.15 -26.26 69.81
C PHE A 167 -21.33 -26.84 68.64
N GLU A 168 -20.58 -27.93 68.87
CA GLU A 168 -19.80 -28.60 67.84
C GLU A 168 -20.65 -29.08 66.67
N SER A 169 -21.84 -29.63 66.99
CA SER A 169 -22.78 -30.05 65.97
C SER A 169 -23.37 -28.88 65.17
N ALA A 170 -23.71 -27.75 65.82
CA ALA A 170 -24.22 -26.59 65.11
C ALA A 170 -23.12 -25.89 64.27
N ASP A 171 -21.86 -25.81 64.77
CA ASP A 171 -20.74 -25.26 64.01
C ASP A 171 -20.40 -26.10 62.78
N ALA A 172 -20.40 -27.46 62.92
CA ALA A 172 -20.31 -28.37 61.77
C ALA A 172 -21.43 -28.18 60.77
N GLY A 173 -22.67 -27.99 61.24
CA GLY A 173 -23.81 -27.66 60.38
C GLY A 173 -23.68 -26.37 59.60
N LEU A 174 -23.15 -25.31 60.24
CA LEU A 174 -22.84 -24.05 59.58
C LEU A 174 -21.75 -24.21 58.53
N ALA A 175 -20.69 -24.96 58.81
CA ALA A 175 -19.61 -25.24 57.86
C ALA A 175 -20.18 -25.93 56.58
N VAL A 176 -21.06 -26.92 56.74
CA VAL A 176 -21.72 -27.59 55.60
C VAL A 176 -22.59 -26.62 54.80
N ALA A 177 -23.38 -25.78 55.48
CA ALA A 177 -24.23 -24.79 54.79
C ALA A 177 -23.43 -23.76 54.01
N ARG A 178 -22.31 -23.28 54.58
CA ARG A 178 -21.35 -22.38 53.87
C ARG A 178 -20.72 -23.05 52.64
N ALA A 179 -20.33 -24.31 52.74
CA ALA A 179 -19.83 -25.09 51.61
C ALA A 179 -20.86 -25.24 50.47
N GLN A 180 -22.16 -25.37 50.84
CA GLN A 180 -23.25 -25.39 49.87
C GLN A 180 -23.43 -24.04 49.15
N VAL A 181 -23.24 -22.89 49.85
CA VAL A 181 -23.22 -21.56 49.23
C VAL A 181 -22.08 -21.45 48.24
N ASP A 182 -20.86 -21.83 48.63
CA ASP A 182 -19.68 -21.78 47.71
C ASP A 182 -19.94 -22.67 46.47
N LEU A 183 -20.53 -23.85 46.63
CA LEU A 183 -20.87 -24.70 45.49
C LEU A 183 -21.88 -24.00 44.57
N ALA A 184 -22.97 -23.42 45.12
CA ALA A 184 -23.99 -22.74 44.35
C ALA A 184 -23.44 -21.47 43.65
N GLU A 185 -22.53 -20.71 44.28
CA GLU A 185 -21.82 -19.59 43.64
C GLU A 185 -21.00 -20.02 42.43
N ARG A 186 -20.29 -21.16 42.53
CA ARG A 186 -19.56 -21.73 41.40
C ARG A 186 -20.48 -22.15 40.26
N GLN A 187 -21.67 -22.69 40.59
CA GLN A 187 -22.70 -23.03 39.59
C GLN A 187 -23.24 -21.79 38.87
N VAL A 188 -23.46 -20.68 39.59
CA VAL A 188 -23.85 -19.40 38.99
C VAL A 188 -22.78 -18.90 38.03
N LYS A 189 -21.51 -18.91 38.46
CA LYS A 189 -20.37 -18.51 37.56
C LYS A 189 -20.27 -19.38 36.32
N GLN A 190 -20.50 -20.68 36.45
CA GLN A 190 -20.53 -21.60 35.31
C GLN A 190 -21.66 -21.29 34.34
N ALA A 191 -22.88 -21.07 34.86
CA ALA A 191 -24.03 -20.72 34.03
C ALA A 191 -23.91 -19.35 33.37
N ASP A 192 -23.31 -18.35 34.04
CA ASP A 192 -23.04 -17.04 33.46
C ASP A 192 -22.01 -17.12 32.33
N ALA A 193 -20.96 -17.92 32.50
CA ALA A 193 -20.00 -18.18 31.42
C ALA A 193 -20.65 -18.84 30.19
N ALA A 194 -21.55 -19.80 30.39
CA ALA A 194 -22.33 -20.44 29.32
C ALA A 194 -23.27 -19.43 28.62
N ARG A 195 -23.91 -18.54 29.36
CA ARG A 195 -24.72 -17.44 28.81
C ARG A 195 -23.85 -16.49 27.96
N ALA A 196 -22.67 -16.11 28.46
CA ALA A 196 -21.73 -15.22 27.72
C ALA A 196 -21.30 -15.83 26.39
N ILE A 197 -20.99 -17.14 26.36
CA ILE A 197 -20.68 -17.88 25.12
C ILE A 197 -21.87 -17.86 24.15
N ALA A 198 -23.05 -18.21 24.62
CA ALA A 198 -24.26 -18.23 23.81
C ALA A 198 -24.59 -16.83 23.24
N LYS A 199 -24.42 -15.76 24.04
CA LYS A 199 -24.58 -14.38 23.59
C LYS A 199 -23.60 -14.04 22.50
N LYS A 200 -22.30 -14.37 22.68
CA LYS A 200 -21.29 -14.14 21.65
C LYS A 200 -21.63 -14.84 20.33
N ASN A 201 -22.13 -16.05 20.36
CA ASN A 201 -22.56 -16.79 19.16
C ASN A 201 -23.71 -16.08 18.42
N VAL A 202 -24.62 -15.42 19.13
CA VAL A 202 -25.66 -14.58 18.53
C VAL A 202 -25.08 -13.30 17.95
N ASP A 203 -24.16 -12.64 18.67
CA ASP A 203 -23.49 -11.42 18.21
C ASP A 203 -22.63 -11.69 16.95
N ASP A 204 -22.00 -12.86 16.86
CA ASP A 204 -21.20 -13.28 15.70
C ASP A 204 -22.06 -13.57 14.45
N ALA A 205 -23.35 -13.82 14.58
CA ALA A 205 -24.27 -13.94 13.45
C ALA A 205 -24.64 -12.59 12.82
N ARG A 206 -24.49 -11.49 13.54
CA ARG A 206 -24.73 -10.13 13.05
C ARG A 206 -23.42 -9.38 12.97
N VAL A 207 -22.96 -9.11 11.75
CA VAL A 207 -21.66 -8.48 11.50
C VAL A 207 -21.83 -6.97 11.31
N VAL A 208 -21.02 -6.20 12.03
CA VAL A 208 -20.92 -4.74 11.90
C VAL A 208 -19.59 -4.34 11.23
N ALA A 209 -19.52 -3.14 10.67
CA ALA A 209 -18.34 -2.62 10.01
C ALA A 209 -17.14 -2.55 10.98
N PRO A 210 -16.01 -3.21 10.65
CA PRO A 210 -14.79 -3.15 11.48
C PRO A 210 -14.00 -1.85 11.30
N ILE A 211 -14.12 -1.21 10.14
CA ILE A 211 -13.50 0.07 9.78
C ILE A 211 -14.55 0.98 9.14
N SER A 212 -14.30 2.30 9.17
CA SER A 212 -15.06 3.25 8.37
C SER A 212 -14.51 3.30 6.95
N GLY A 213 -15.38 3.45 5.95
CA GLY A 213 -14.98 3.49 4.55
C GLY A 213 -16.12 3.16 3.60
N TYR A 214 -15.80 2.89 2.35
CA TYR A 214 -16.75 2.53 1.31
C TYR A 214 -16.73 1.03 1.03
N VAL A 215 -17.90 0.46 0.77
CA VAL A 215 -18.02 -0.93 0.33
C VAL A 215 -17.55 -1.03 -1.12
N SER A 216 -16.37 -1.60 -1.35
CA SER A 216 -15.79 -1.75 -2.68
C SER A 216 -16.25 -3.02 -3.40
N ALA A 217 -16.54 -4.08 -2.65
CA ALA A 217 -17.02 -5.34 -3.23
C ALA A 217 -18.04 -6.04 -2.33
N ARG A 218 -18.99 -6.71 -2.97
CA ARG A 218 -19.94 -7.63 -2.36
C ARG A 218 -19.78 -9.00 -3.06
N SER A 219 -19.43 -10.02 -2.28
CA SER A 219 -19.04 -11.35 -2.76
C SER A 219 -20.05 -12.44 -2.41
N ALA A 220 -21.19 -12.06 -1.81
CA ALA A 220 -22.25 -12.98 -1.45
C ALA A 220 -23.62 -12.31 -1.55
N GLU A 221 -24.65 -13.12 -1.77
CA GLU A 221 -26.04 -12.69 -1.89
C GLU A 221 -26.93 -13.31 -0.80
N PRO A 222 -28.03 -12.63 -0.41
CA PRO A 222 -29.02 -13.20 0.51
C PRO A 222 -29.51 -14.57 0.00
N GLY A 223 -29.63 -15.53 0.91
CA GLY A 223 -30.00 -16.92 0.63
C GLY A 223 -28.82 -17.86 0.40
N GLU A 224 -27.58 -17.36 0.27
CA GLU A 224 -26.40 -18.21 0.17
C GLU A 224 -26.01 -18.82 1.51
N GLN A 225 -25.49 -20.06 1.45
CA GLN A 225 -24.91 -20.72 2.63
C GLN A 225 -23.54 -20.14 2.94
N MET A 226 -23.38 -19.62 4.16
CA MET A 226 -22.11 -19.10 4.69
C MET A 226 -21.42 -20.13 5.56
N SER A 227 -20.09 -20.14 5.48
CA SER A 227 -19.21 -20.80 6.45
C SER A 227 -18.32 -19.77 7.12
N VAL A 228 -17.84 -20.07 8.32
CA VAL A 228 -16.90 -19.19 9.04
C VAL A 228 -15.67 -18.91 8.17
N GLY A 229 -15.33 -17.62 8.01
CA GLY A 229 -14.19 -17.17 7.21
C GLY A 229 -14.52 -16.85 5.74
N ARG A 230 -15.71 -17.16 5.22
CA ARG A 230 -16.11 -16.76 3.87
C ARG A 230 -16.32 -15.24 3.82
N VAL A 231 -15.57 -14.57 2.92
CA VAL A 231 -15.66 -13.12 2.73
C VAL A 231 -17.00 -12.76 2.06
N VAL A 232 -17.72 -11.82 2.66
CA VAL A 232 -19.01 -11.30 2.19
C VAL A 232 -18.86 -9.94 1.56
N LEU A 233 -18.11 -9.04 2.22
CA LEU A 233 -17.92 -7.65 1.80
C LEU A 233 -16.45 -7.26 1.88
N ARG A 234 -16.04 -6.29 1.06
CA ARG A 234 -14.78 -5.58 1.19
C ARG A 234 -15.07 -4.10 1.43
N ILE A 235 -14.44 -3.55 2.46
CA ILE A 235 -14.53 -2.13 2.82
C ILE A 235 -13.16 -1.51 2.65
N GLU A 236 -13.08 -0.33 2.04
CA GLU A 236 -11.85 0.42 1.80
C GLU A 236 -11.99 1.84 2.34
N ASP A 237 -10.98 2.25 3.10
CA ASP A 237 -10.83 3.62 3.58
C ASP A 237 -10.10 4.45 2.52
N LEU A 238 -10.81 5.38 1.90
CA LEU A 238 -10.28 6.23 0.83
C LEU A 238 -9.56 7.49 1.33
N ALA A 239 -9.48 7.71 2.63
CA ALA A 239 -8.84 8.90 3.20
C ALA A 239 -7.32 8.91 2.97
N VAL A 240 -6.70 7.72 2.97
CA VAL A 240 -5.27 7.55 2.74
C VAL A 240 -5.06 6.46 1.71
N LEU A 241 -4.48 6.84 0.59
CA LEU A 241 -4.08 5.91 -0.47
C LEU A 241 -2.58 5.64 -0.43
N GLU A 242 -2.16 4.55 -1.03
CA GLU A 242 -0.76 4.21 -1.30
C GLU A 242 -0.58 3.94 -2.79
N ALA A 243 0.45 4.56 -3.39
CA ALA A 243 0.91 4.18 -4.72
C ALA A 243 1.91 3.02 -4.55
N ALA A 244 1.54 1.84 -5.00
CA ALA A 244 2.36 0.65 -4.97
C ALA A 244 2.97 0.39 -6.34
N ALA A 245 4.29 0.15 -6.39
CA ALA A 245 4.99 -0.18 -7.63
C ALA A 245 6.09 -1.21 -7.38
N PHE A 246 6.51 -1.89 -8.44
CA PHE A 246 7.58 -2.88 -8.40
C PHE A 246 8.79 -2.39 -9.17
N LEU A 247 9.94 -2.28 -8.48
CA LEU A 247 11.20 -1.81 -9.06
C LEU A 247 12.16 -2.97 -9.31
N PRO A 248 12.99 -2.90 -10.38
CA PRO A 248 14.07 -3.86 -10.61
C PRO A 248 15.05 -3.91 -9.43
N ALA A 249 15.52 -5.12 -9.09
CA ALA A 249 16.39 -5.37 -7.93
C ALA A 249 17.68 -4.55 -7.91
N GLN A 250 18.20 -4.12 -9.06
CA GLN A 250 19.40 -3.29 -9.14
C GLN A 250 19.28 -1.94 -8.44
N TYR A 251 18.05 -1.41 -8.27
CA TYR A 251 17.79 -0.14 -7.59
C TYR A 251 17.56 -0.30 -6.08
N TYR A 252 17.68 -1.53 -5.55
CA TYR A 252 17.35 -1.81 -4.15
C TYR A 252 18.11 -0.95 -3.15
N THR A 253 19.42 -0.76 -3.38
CA THR A 253 20.29 0.03 -2.48
C THR A 253 20.11 1.54 -2.63
N GLU A 254 19.48 1.99 -3.72
CA GLU A 254 19.29 3.42 -4.01
C GLU A 254 17.94 3.95 -3.48
N VAL A 255 16.99 3.06 -3.18
CA VAL A 255 15.68 3.45 -2.63
C VAL A 255 15.74 3.44 -1.12
N GLU A 256 15.60 4.60 -0.50
CA GLU A 256 15.56 4.74 0.96
C GLU A 256 14.20 5.28 1.41
N PRO A 257 13.42 4.52 2.21
CA PRO A 257 12.17 5.00 2.77
C PRO A 257 12.38 6.29 3.60
N GLY A 258 11.52 7.27 3.39
CA GLY A 258 11.60 8.59 4.01
C GLY A 258 12.52 9.59 3.28
N GLN A 259 13.36 9.15 2.34
CA GLN A 259 14.30 10.02 1.61
C GLN A 259 14.02 10.06 0.11
N THR A 260 13.85 8.88 -0.52
CA THR A 260 13.61 8.79 -1.96
C THR A 260 12.29 9.44 -2.35
N LYS A 261 12.35 10.45 -3.19
CA LYS A 261 11.18 11.17 -3.71
C LYS A 261 10.76 10.61 -5.06
N PHE A 262 9.48 10.71 -5.35
CA PHE A 262 8.93 10.40 -6.66
C PHE A 262 7.86 11.42 -7.07
N ARG A 263 7.76 11.66 -8.36
CA ARG A 263 6.65 12.37 -8.97
C ARG A 263 5.58 11.35 -9.32
N LEU A 264 4.35 11.65 -8.99
CA LEU A 264 3.20 10.80 -9.23
C LEU A 264 2.34 11.37 -10.35
N GLU A 265 1.99 10.54 -11.31
CA GLU A 265 0.96 10.81 -12.32
C GLU A 265 -0.13 9.76 -12.21
N ILE A 266 -1.40 10.19 -12.16
CA ILE A 266 -2.56 9.31 -12.06
C ILE A 266 -3.39 9.49 -13.32
N ASN A 267 -3.59 8.44 -14.09
CA ASN A 267 -4.31 8.49 -15.37
C ASN A 267 -3.81 9.61 -16.31
N GLY A 268 -2.49 9.90 -16.29
CA GLY A 268 -1.87 10.94 -17.11
C GLY A 268 -1.98 12.36 -16.55
N ALA A 269 -2.54 12.56 -15.36
CA ALA A 269 -2.58 13.83 -14.66
C ALA A 269 -1.53 13.87 -13.54
N GLU A 270 -0.78 14.96 -13.45
CA GLU A 270 0.22 15.15 -12.39
C GLU A 270 -0.46 15.27 -11.02
N ALA A 271 -0.05 14.41 -10.08
CA ALA A 271 -0.55 14.36 -8.71
C ALA A 271 0.49 14.83 -7.67
N GLY A 272 1.61 15.42 -8.15
CA GLY A 272 2.61 16.08 -7.30
C GLY A 272 3.76 15.18 -6.84
N TRP A 273 4.52 15.71 -5.87
CA TRP A 273 5.67 15.05 -5.29
C TRP A 273 5.33 14.31 -4.02
N HIS A 274 5.79 13.08 -3.93
CA HIS A 274 5.62 12.21 -2.78
C HIS A 274 6.93 11.55 -2.38
N THR A 275 6.93 10.90 -1.22
CA THR A 275 8.10 10.19 -0.70
C THR A 275 7.79 8.72 -0.56
N VAL A 276 8.75 7.87 -0.90
CA VAL A 276 8.65 6.42 -0.65
C VAL A 276 8.59 6.19 0.85
N THR A 277 7.50 5.56 1.33
CA THR A 277 7.29 5.26 2.76
C THR A 277 7.63 3.83 3.12
N TYR A 278 7.60 2.94 2.13
CA TYR A 278 7.88 1.53 2.31
C TYR A 278 8.73 0.98 1.16
N ARG A 279 9.68 0.12 1.51
CA ARG A 279 10.44 -0.73 0.60
C ARG A 279 10.37 -2.15 1.14
N SER A 280 10.03 -3.11 0.29
CA SER A 280 10.02 -4.53 0.65
C SER A 280 11.39 -4.95 1.18
N PRO A 281 11.48 -5.66 2.32
CA PRO A 281 12.74 -6.18 2.83
C PRO A 281 13.27 -7.36 2.00
N THR A 282 12.47 -7.88 1.06
CA THR A 282 12.80 -9.03 0.22
C THR A 282 12.64 -8.71 -1.25
N ILE A 283 13.43 -9.37 -2.09
CA ILE A 283 13.34 -9.33 -3.55
C ILE A 283 12.61 -10.57 -4.04
N ASN A 284 11.62 -10.38 -4.91
CA ASN A 284 10.98 -11.48 -5.61
C ASN A 284 12.01 -12.15 -6.53
N THR A 285 12.37 -13.39 -6.25
CA THR A 285 13.43 -14.12 -6.95
C THR A 285 13.07 -14.47 -8.39
N THR A 286 11.78 -14.61 -8.69
CA THR A 286 11.29 -14.95 -10.04
C THR A 286 11.28 -13.72 -10.95
N LEU A 287 10.72 -12.60 -10.46
CA LEU A 287 10.59 -11.36 -11.24
C LEU A 287 11.80 -10.44 -11.11
N ARG A 288 12.70 -10.70 -10.15
CA ARG A 288 13.86 -9.83 -9.82
C ARG A 288 13.43 -8.40 -9.52
N THR A 289 12.30 -8.24 -8.81
CA THR A 289 11.73 -6.95 -8.41
C THR A 289 11.49 -6.90 -6.91
N PHE A 290 11.37 -5.71 -6.37
CA PHE A 290 10.93 -5.45 -5.00
C PHE A 290 9.82 -4.38 -5.01
N GLU A 291 8.92 -4.49 -4.05
CA GLU A 291 7.82 -3.57 -3.89
C GLU A 291 8.25 -2.30 -3.17
N VAL A 292 7.75 -1.16 -3.65
CA VAL A 292 7.82 0.12 -2.96
C VAL A 292 6.42 0.70 -2.84
N LYS A 293 6.17 1.43 -1.75
CA LYS A 293 4.91 2.17 -1.57
C LYS A 293 5.20 3.60 -1.16
N GLY A 294 4.41 4.50 -1.69
CA GLY A 294 4.39 5.90 -1.28
C GLY A 294 3.01 6.30 -0.82
N ARG A 295 2.92 6.97 0.34
CA ARG A 295 1.64 7.46 0.88
C ARG A 295 1.19 8.69 0.11
N ILE A 296 -0.10 8.74 -0.19
CA ILE A 296 -0.77 9.85 -0.85
C ILE A 296 -1.89 10.32 0.07
N GLU A 297 -1.74 11.54 0.57
CA GLU A 297 -2.75 12.20 1.37
C GLU A 297 -3.48 13.23 0.50
N ASN A 298 -4.79 13.34 0.64
CA ASN A 298 -5.61 14.28 -0.14
C ASN A 298 -5.49 14.11 -1.67
N ALA A 299 -5.52 12.88 -2.13
CA ALA A 299 -5.31 12.50 -3.52
C ALA A 299 -6.34 13.07 -4.55
N GLY A 300 -7.33 13.82 -4.09
CA GLY A 300 -8.40 14.39 -4.92
C GLY A 300 -9.39 13.34 -5.45
N ALA A 301 -10.45 13.80 -6.09
CA ALA A 301 -11.54 12.92 -6.58
C ALA A 301 -11.12 11.98 -7.73
N ALA A 302 -10.01 12.24 -8.39
CA ALA A 302 -9.50 11.41 -9.48
C ALA A 302 -8.68 10.19 -9.02
N ALA A 303 -8.25 10.16 -7.78
CA ALA A 303 -7.45 9.08 -7.22
C ALA A 303 -8.37 8.05 -6.55
N VAL A 304 -8.63 6.97 -7.25
CA VAL A 304 -9.46 5.86 -6.77
C VAL A 304 -8.58 4.61 -6.66
N PRO A 305 -8.72 3.78 -5.60
CA PRO A 305 -8.05 2.49 -5.53
C PRO A 305 -8.28 1.68 -6.82
N GLY A 306 -7.22 1.03 -7.31
CA GLY A 306 -7.23 0.33 -8.60
C GLY A 306 -6.84 1.21 -9.80
N SER A 307 -6.74 2.54 -9.66
CA SER A 307 -6.23 3.39 -10.72
C SER A 307 -4.76 3.11 -11.01
N MET A 308 -4.41 3.20 -12.30
CA MET A 308 -3.01 3.16 -12.74
C MET A 308 -2.30 4.45 -12.33
N ALA A 309 -1.09 4.31 -11.86
CA ALA A 309 -0.24 5.42 -11.43
C ALA A 309 1.18 5.23 -11.98
N ASP A 310 1.74 6.29 -12.56
CA ASP A 310 3.14 6.31 -12.97
C ASP A 310 3.97 6.99 -11.88
N LEU A 311 4.93 6.25 -11.33
CA LEU A 311 5.86 6.72 -10.31
C LEU A 311 7.21 7.00 -10.95
N SER A 312 7.60 8.26 -11.02
CA SER A 312 8.93 8.69 -11.49
C SER A 312 9.82 8.95 -10.27
N LEU A 313 10.58 7.91 -9.85
CA LEU A 313 11.52 8.00 -8.73
C LEU A 313 12.75 8.79 -9.17
N VAL A 314 13.21 9.72 -8.35
CA VAL A 314 14.40 10.53 -8.58
C VAL A 314 15.51 10.08 -7.63
N PHE A 315 16.59 9.56 -8.21
CA PHE A 315 17.77 9.09 -7.45
C PHE A 315 18.86 10.15 -7.34
N GLU A 316 18.98 11.03 -8.34
CA GLU A 316 19.94 12.10 -8.37
C GLU A 316 19.34 13.31 -9.08
N SER A 317 19.55 14.49 -8.54
CA SER A 317 19.16 15.76 -9.14
C SER A 317 20.34 16.72 -9.03
N ARG A 318 20.77 17.27 -10.16
CA ARG A 318 21.87 18.23 -10.20
C ARG A 318 21.66 19.30 -11.27
N THR A 319 22.24 20.46 -11.06
CA THR A 319 22.25 21.54 -12.05
C THR A 319 23.50 21.44 -12.90
N GLY A 320 23.34 21.34 -14.22
CA GLY A 320 24.43 21.27 -15.20
C GLY A 320 24.14 22.11 -16.43
N LEU A 321 25.12 22.27 -17.31
CA LEU A 321 24.92 22.91 -18.60
C LEU A 321 24.12 22.01 -19.53
N GLY A 322 23.05 22.55 -20.13
CA GLY A 322 22.16 21.82 -21.02
C GLY A 322 22.16 22.34 -22.44
N VAL A 323 22.11 21.39 -23.38
CA VAL A 323 21.84 21.68 -24.78
C VAL A 323 20.68 20.81 -25.27
N PRO A 324 19.91 21.23 -26.28
CA PRO A 324 18.95 20.34 -26.91
C PRO A 324 19.64 19.06 -27.41
N ALA A 325 19.07 17.89 -27.13
CA ALA A 325 19.69 16.61 -27.49
C ALA A 325 20.09 16.48 -29.00
N PRO A 326 19.30 17.04 -29.98
CA PRO A 326 19.68 17.03 -31.38
C PRO A 326 20.97 17.84 -31.71
N ALA A 327 21.37 18.78 -30.84
CA ALA A 327 22.58 19.56 -31.05
C ALA A 327 23.87 18.72 -30.95
N VAL A 328 23.83 17.60 -30.24
CA VAL A 328 24.96 16.71 -30.05
C VAL A 328 24.95 15.63 -31.14
N LEU A 329 26.02 15.58 -31.91
CA LEU A 329 26.27 14.61 -32.97
C LEU A 329 27.32 13.60 -32.54
N VAL A 330 27.26 12.40 -33.07
CA VAL A 330 28.33 11.42 -32.96
C VAL A 330 29.15 11.44 -34.28
N ARG A 331 30.41 11.87 -34.22
CA ARG A 331 31.35 11.86 -35.33
C ARG A 331 32.65 11.17 -34.89
N ASN A 332 33.11 10.22 -35.69
CA ASN A 332 34.32 9.43 -35.41
C ASN A 332 34.34 8.90 -33.95
N GLU A 333 33.22 8.31 -33.53
CA GLU A 333 33.03 7.75 -32.17
C GLU A 333 33.08 8.77 -31.01
N LYS A 334 33.06 10.08 -31.33
CA LYS A 334 33.09 11.18 -30.38
C LYS A 334 31.79 11.97 -30.41
N ASN A 335 31.34 12.42 -29.25
CA ASN A 335 30.23 13.36 -29.17
C ASN A 335 30.75 14.78 -29.43
N VAL A 336 30.15 15.45 -30.42
CA VAL A 336 30.58 16.79 -30.84
C VAL A 336 29.36 17.71 -30.96
N VAL A 337 29.60 18.98 -30.72
CA VAL A 337 28.67 20.08 -30.98
C VAL A 337 29.35 21.12 -31.87
N PHE A 338 28.55 21.96 -32.53
CA PHE A 338 29.05 23.13 -33.22
C PHE A 338 28.75 24.39 -32.42
N VAL A 339 29.78 25.08 -31.97
CA VAL A 339 29.69 26.36 -31.24
C VAL A 339 29.87 27.48 -32.25
N ILE A 340 28.99 28.46 -32.21
CA ILE A 340 29.10 29.64 -33.07
C ILE A 340 29.97 30.69 -32.40
N LYS A 341 31.03 31.10 -33.06
CA LYS A 341 31.87 32.18 -32.62
C LYS A 341 32.29 33.00 -33.85
N ASP A 342 32.16 34.31 -33.79
CA ASP A 342 32.50 35.26 -34.86
C ASP A 342 31.90 34.91 -36.24
N GLY A 343 30.64 34.35 -36.25
CA GLY A 343 29.94 33.91 -37.46
C GLY A 343 30.47 32.61 -38.08
N LEU A 344 31.33 31.89 -37.38
CA LEU A 344 31.86 30.58 -37.78
C LEU A 344 31.39 29.49 -36.82
N ALA A 345 31.12 28.30 -37.39
CA ALA A 345 30.76 27.12 -36.59
C ALA A 345 32.03 26.30 -36.28
N HIS A 346 32.39 26.25 -35.02
CA HIS A 346 33.57 25.49 -34.55
C HIS A 346 33.12 24.16 -33.94
N GLN A 347 33.65 23.07 -34.48
CA GLN A 347 33.42 21.74 -33.94
C GLN A 347 34.15 21.60 -32.60
N ARG A 348 33.39 21.16 -31.56
CA ARG A 348 33.96 20.94 -30.22
C ARG A 348 33.51 19.59 -29.67
N GLU A 349 34.45 18.84 -29.15
CA GLU A 349 34.20 17.58 -28.47
C GLU A 349 33.56 17.87 -27.09
N VAL A 350 32.52 17.13 -26.73
CA VAL A 350 31.80 17.29 -25.47
C VAL A 350 31.59 15.95 -24.81
N GLN A 351 31.50 15.97 -23.48
CA GLN A 351 31.14 14.80 -22.69
C GLN A 351 29.68 14.92 -22.23
N PRO A 352 28.80 14.10 -22.79
CA PRO A 352 27.37 14.12 -22.37
C PRO A 352 27.19 13.47 -21.02
N GLY A 353 26.19 13.97 -20.27
CA GLY A 353 25.73 13.45 -18.99
C GLY A 353 24.30 12.93 -19.06
N LEU A 354 23.47 13.37 -18.13
CA LEU A 354 22.06 12.97 -18.03
C LEU A 354 21.21 13.56 -19.16
N ARG A 355 20.16 12.86 -19.52
CA ARG A 355 19.20 13.30 -20.54
C ARG A 355 17.80 13.39 -19.94
N ASN A 356 17.17 14.57 -20.03
CA ASN A 356 15.81 14.80 -19.59
C ASN A 356 15.04 15.67 -20.60
N ASP A 357 13.80 15.30 -20.88
CA ASP A 357 12.80 16.12 -21.58
C ASP A 357 13.34 16.78 -22.90
N GLY A 358 14.12 16.02 -23.68
CA GLY A 358 14.71 16.48 -24.92
C GLY A 358 16.02 17.27 -24.78
N TRP A 359 16.52 17.49 -23.57
CA TRP A 359 17.78 18.12 -23.26
C TRP A 359 18.85 17.11 -22.85
N LEU A 360 20.09 17.42 -23.14
CA LEU A 360 21.28 16.63 -22.79
C LEU A 360 22.20 17.49 -21.93
N GLU A 361 22.58 16.97 -20.79
CA GLU A 361 23.58 17.57 -19.92
C GLU A 361 24.93 17.46 -20.58
N ILE A 362 25.75 18.50 -20.46
CA ILE A 362 27.15 18.51 -20.91
C ILE A 362 28.05 18.66 -19.68
N LEU A 363 28.80 17.60 -19.38
CA LEU A 363 29.72 17.57 -18.24
C LEU A 363 30.99 18.35 -18.47
N SER A 364 31.47 18.39 -19.72
CA SER A 364 32.66 19.13 -20.13
C SER A 364 32.64 19.47 -21.62
N GLY A 365 33.38 20.51 -22.01
CA GLY A 365 33.53 20.93 -23.38
C GLY A 365 32.74 22.18 -23.78
N LEU A 366 31.81 22.67 -22.93
CA LEU A 366 31.06 23.91 -23.17
C LEU A 366 31.09 24.82 -21.94
N ASN A 367 30.89 26.13 -22.19
CA ASN A 367 30.71 27.14 -21.14
C ASN A 367 29.31 27.72 -21.20
N ALA A 368 28.85 28.24 -20.07
CA ALA A 368 27.56 28.94 -19.99
C ALA A 368 27.57 30.19 -20.92
N GLY A 369 26.48 30.39 -21.67
CA GLY A 369 26.31 31.51 -22.58
C GLY A 369 26.96 31.32 -23.96
N GLU A 370 27.59 30.19 -24.23
CA GLU A 370 28.01 29.84 -25.61
C GLU A 370 26.76 29.47 -26.43
N VAL A 371 26.82 29.77 -27.74
CA VAL A 371 25.73 29.51 -28.69
C VAL A 371 26.02 28.23 -29.45
N VAL A 372 25.17 27.23 -29.38
CA VAL A 372 25.32 25.94 -30.08
C VAL A 372 24.28 25.78 -31.19
N VAL A 373 24.69 25.15 -32.29
CA VAL A 373 23.79 24.85 -33.41
C VAL A 373 22.89 23.69 -33.07
N THR A 374 21.59 23.88 -33.24
CA THR A 374 20.54 22.88 -32.94
C THR A 374 19.90 22.27 -34.19
N GLU A 375 19.90 23.00 -35.32
CA GLU A 375 19.45 22.50 -36.61
C GLU A 375 20.46 22.90 -37.71
N GLY A 376 20.66 22.04 -38.73
CA GLY A 376 21.64 22.24 -39.83
C GLY A 376 23.04 21.68 -39.52
N GLN A 377 23.30 21.24 -38.31
CA GLN A 377 24.58 20.78 -37.78
C GLN A 377 25.20 19.59 -38.57
N THR A 378 24.37 18.78 -39.22
CA THR A 378 24.86 17.61 -40.00
C THR A 378 25.66 18.00 -41.23
N GLN A 379 25.42 19.19 -41.81
CA GLN A 379 26.06 19.70 -43.00
C GLN A 379 27.30 20.53 -42.71
N LEU A 380 27.51 20.88 -41.43
CA LEU A 380 28.61 21.75 -41.03
C LEU A 380 29.95 21.03 -40.99
N ARG A 381 31.01 21.77 -41.33
CA ARG A 381 32.41 21.42 -41.10
C ARG A 381 33.01 22.42 -40.11
N ASP A 382 34.14 22.03 -39.52
CA ASP A 382 34.85 22.93 -38.62
C ASP A 382 35.30 24.22 -39.34
N GLY A 383 35.06 25.38 -38.71
CA GLY A 383 35.37 26.71 -39.28
C GLY A 383 34.44 27.16 -40.40
N GLN A 384 33.26 26.53 -40.59
CA GLN A 384 32.33 26.89 -41.65
C GLN A 384 31.54 28.16 -41.31
N PRO A 385 31.44 29.13 -42.27
CA PRO A 385 30.57 30.28 -42.09
C PRO A 385 29.09 29.88 -41.96
N VAL A 386 28.39 30.45 -40.97
CA VAL A 386 26.98 30.17 -40.69
C VAL A 386 26.19 31.46 -40.52
N ASP A 387 24.94 31.42 -40.89
CA ASP A 387 23.96 32.47 -40.63
C ASP A 387 22.86 31.89 -39.73
N VAL A 388 22.53 32.61 -38.66
CA VAL A 388 21.58 32.15 -37.61
C VAL A 388 20.18 32.65 -37.95
N LEU A 389 19.26 31.73 -38.10
CA LEU A 389 17.83 31.99 -38.38
C LEU A 389 17.07 32.50 -37.16
#